data_fcb6f5b98afc2336fca40dc8f42a24b4
#
_entry.id   fcb6f5b98afc2336fca40dc8f42a24b4
#
_cell.length_a   1.000
_cell.length_b   1.000
_cell.length_c   1.000
_cell.angle_alpha   90.00
_cell.angle_beta   90.00
_cell.angle_gamma   90.00
#
_symmetry.space_group_name_H-M   'P 1'
#
loop_
_entity.id
_entity.type
_entity.pdbx_description
1 polymer ?
#
loop_
_entity_poly.entity_id
_entity_poly.type
_entity_poly.pdbx_seq_one_letter_code
_entity_poly.pdbx_strand_id
1 'polypeptide(L)'
;GQPAFMDIAHLCAPLAKLLAVRWTIGLRTPGHTVAKLLNPFEAHAVQGVRCVQVVNHTHPEYAHSLTDYLQLVQAHALLMRGTEGEPVADARRQPRFDVFLNGQRHAGLSRAPEEGVLVELPNLPDGHGAAVTAAYLNDVMRGSKPLPASIAAQADCLVESLNTLAAP
;
A
#
# COMPACT_ATOMS: atom_id res chain seq x y z
N GLY A 1 0.33 -18.29 -1.85
CA GLY A 1 -0.11 -17.85 -0.51
C GLY A 1 -1.56 -17.40 -0.54
N GLN A 2 -2.19 -17.36 0.61
CA GLN A 2 -3.55 -16.81 0.74
C GLN A 2 -3.45 -15.44 1.39
N PRO A 3 -4.28 -14.45 0.98
CA PRO A 3 -4.35 -13.18 1.68
C PRO A 3 -4.83 -13.42 3.12
N ALA A 4 -4.23 -12.71 4.07
CA ALA A 4 -4.64 -12.72 5.46
C ALA A 4 -5.16 -11.33 5.86
N PHE A 5 -6.21 -11.31 6.63
CA PHE A 5 -6.76 -10.09 7.24
C PHE A 5 -6.54 -10.13 8.74
N MET A 6 -6.09 -9.02 9.30
CA MET A 6 -5.96 -8.86 10.74
C MET A 6 -6.60 -7.53 11.15
N ASP A 7 -7.59 -7.59 12.03
CA ASP A 7 -8.22 -6.39 12.59
C ASP A 7 -7.22 -5.60 13.44
N ILE A 8 -7.22 -4.27 13.29
CA ILE A 8 -6.34 -3.37 14.05
C ILE A 8 -6.54 -3.51 15.57
N ALA A 9 -7.71 -3.93 16.03
CA ALA A 9 -7.96 -4.18 17.44
C ALA A 9 -7.10 -5.30 18.03
N HIS A 10 -6.69 -6.27 17.19
CA HIS A 10 -5.75 -7.33 17.58
C HIS A 10 -4.31 -6.85 17.59
N LEU A 11 -3.94 -5.90 16.72
CA LEU A 11 -2.60 -5.33 16.66
C LEU A 11 -2.37 -4.27 17.74
N CYS A 12 -3.33 -3.36 17.89
CA CYS A 12 -3.22 -2.23 18.80
C CYS A 12 -4.62 -1.78 19.29
N ALA A 13 -5.13 -2.40 20.33
CA ALA A 13 -6.46 -2.10 20.88
C ALA A 13 -6.67 -0.62 21.27
N PRO A 14 -5.67 0.11 21.85
CA PRO A 14 -5.81 1.54 22.11
C PRO A 14 -6.02 2.36 20.83
N LEU A 15 -5.28 2.05 19.76
CA LEU A 15 -5.44 2.75 18.49
C LEU A 15 -6.78 2.43 17.84
N ALA A 16 -7.26 1.19 17.90
CA ALA A 16 -8.60 0.83 17.42
C ALA A 16 -9.71 1.66 18.11
N LYS A 17 -9.60 1.86 19.42
CA LYS A 17 -10.52 2.72 20.19
C LYS A 17 -10.46 4.17 19.72
N LEU A 18 -9.26 4.70 19.50
CA LEU A 18 -9.07 6.06 18.96
C LEU A 18 -9.69 6.22 17.57
N LEU A 19 -9.50 5.23 16.69
CA LEU A 19 -10.09 5.24 15.35
C LEU A 19 -11.63 5.20 15.39
N ALA A 20 -12.20 4.46 16.35
CA ALA A 20 -13.66 4.35 16.52
C ALA A 20 -14.33 5.68 16.89
N VAL A 21 -13.59 6.64 17.48
CA VAL A 21 -14.09 7.98 17.81
C VAL A 21 -14.67 8.70 16.58
N ARG A 22 -14.19 8.38 15.38
CA ARG A 22 -14.74 8.93 14.11
C ARG A 22 -16.25 8.75 13.98
N TRP A 23 -16.79 7.67 14.51
CA TRP A 23 -18.23 7.39 14.44
C TRP A 23 -19.06 8.29 15.34
N THR A 24 -18.42 8.85 16.37
CA THR A 24 -19.07 9.78 17.31
C THR A 24 -18.96 11.22 16.80
N ILE A 25 -17.78 11.62 16.30
CA ILE A 25 -17.52 13.01 15.92
C ILE A 25 -17.70 13.29 14.43
N GLY A 26 -17.90 12.25 13.59
CA GLY A 26 -18.05 12.38 12.14
C GLY A 26 -16.77 12.74 11.37
N LEU A 27 -15.61 12.78 12.04
CA LEU A 27 -14.33 13.23 11.45
C LEU A 27 -13.24 12.15 11.60
N ARG A 28 -12.35 12.07 10.62
CA ARG A 28 -11.13 11.27 10.73
C ARG A 28 -10.13 11.99 11.64
N THR A 29 -9.49 11.24 12.53
CA THR A 29 -8.41 11.73 13.40
C THR A 29 -7.04 11.47 12.79
N PRO A 30 -5.96 12.13 13.24
CA PRO A 30 -4.59 11.81 12.86
C PRO A 30 -4.22 10.32 13.08
N GLY A 31 -4.90 9.63 13.99
CA GLY A 31 -4.74 8.18 14.19
C GLY A 31 -4.94 7.36 12.93
N HIS A 32 -5.77 7.82 11.97
CA HIS A 32 -5.97 7.13 10.69
C HIS A 32 -4.71 7.17 9.81
N THR A 33 -3.87 8.19 9.93
CA THR A 33 -2.58 8.23 9.23
C THR A 33 -1.57 7.30 9.91
N VAL A 34 -1.51 7.34 11.26
CA VAL A 34 -0.59 6.49 12.02
C VAL A 34 -0.92 5.01 11.89
N ALA A 35 -2.23 4.66 11.81
CA ALA A 35 -2.66 3.28 11.65
C ALA A 35 -2.07 2.59 10.41
N LYS A 36 -1.81 3.35 9.33
CA LYS A 36 -1.21 2.84 8.10
C LYS A 36 0.28 2.47 8.26
N LEU A 37 0.91 2.91 9.34
CA LEU A 37 2.32 2.64 9.63
C LEU A 37 2.53 1.42 10.52
N LEU A 38 1.45 0.81 11.02
CA LEU A 38 1.55 -0.41 11.81
C LEU A 38 2.10 -1.54 10.93
N ASN A 39 3.16 -2.15 11.42
CA ASN A 39 3.76 -3.33 10.81
C ASN A 39 3.72 -4.50 11.82
N PRO A 40 2.88 -5.52 11.61
CA PRO A 40 2.77 -6.63 12.56
C PRO A 40 4.02 -7.51 12.60
N PHE A 41 4.93 -7.36 11.64
CA PHE A 41 6.14 -8.19 11.54
C PHE A 41 7.40 -7.51 12.12
N GLU A 42 7.38 -6.21 12.44
CA GLU A 42 8.53 -5.50 13.00
C GLU A 42 8.84 -5.89 14.45
N ALA A 43 7.80 -6.00 15.30
CA ALA A 43 7.96 -6.25 16.71
C ALA A 43 8.43 -7.68 17.02
N HIS A 44 8.22 -8.59 16.09
CA HIS A 44 8.60 -10.00 16.21
C HIS A 44 9.14 -10.43 14.85
N ALA A 45 10.43 -10.18 14.61
CA ALA A 45 11.10 -10.71 13.43
C ALA A 45 10.85 -12.22 13.37
N VAL A 46 9.81 -12.61 12.66
CA VAL A 46 9.53 -14.01 12.39
C VAL A 46 10.66 -14.47 11.50
N GLN A 47 11.54 -15.27 12.07
CA GLN A 47 12.73 -15.76 11.40
C GLN A 47 12.33 -16.36 10.04
N GLY A 48 12.92 -15.89 8.97
CA GLY A 48 12.64 -16.36 7.62
C GLY A 48 11.49 -15.66 6.88
N VAL A 49 10.83 -14.66 7.46
CA VAL A 49 9.80 -13.87 6.78
C VAL A 49 10.41 -12.59 6.20
N ARG A 50 10.30 -12.46 4.88
CA ARG A 50 10.58 -11.20 4.18
C ARG A 50 9.30 -10.38 4.08
N CYS A 51 9.36 -9.12 4.46
CA CYS A 51 8.23 -8.20 4.42
C CYS A 51 8.60 -6.89 3.76
N VAL A 52 7.77 -6.41 2.86
CA VAL A 52 7.80 -5.06 2.32
C VAL A 52 6.46 -4.41 2.61
N GLN A 53 6.47 -3.35 3.40
CA GLN A 53 5.27 -2.61 3.76
C GLN A 53 4.83 -1.69 2.62
N VAL A 54 3.54 -1.63 2.30
CA VAL A 54 3.00 -0.63 1.39
C VAL A 54 2.52 0.57 2.21
N VAL A 55 3.21 1.70 2.06
CA VAL A 55 2.89 2.96 2.74
C VAL A 55 2.38 3.97 1.72
N ASN A 56 1.23 4.57 2.01
CA ASN A 56 0.63 5.50 1.08
C ASN A 56 0.27 6.84 1.72
N HIS A 57 0.30 7.89 0.91
CA HIS A 57 -0.21 9.21 1.25
C HIS A 57 -1.22 9.69 0.21
N THR A 58 -2.11 10.59 0.60
CA THR A 58 -3.03 11.31 -0.30
C THR A 58 -2.51 12.70 -0.62
N HIS A 59 -1.95 13.38 0.37
CA HIS A 59 -1.41 14.73 0.24
C HIS A 59 0.10 14.69 0.07
N PRO A 60 0.66 15.41 -0.93
CA PRO A 60 2.09 15.36 -1.24
C PRO A 60 3.02 15.72 -0.08
N GLU A 61 2.59 16.62 0.80
CA GLU A 61 3.37 17.05 1.97
C GLU A 61 3.70 15.91 2.94
N TYR A 62 2.86 14.89 3.01
CA TYR A 62 3.14 13.72 3.85
C TYR A 62 4.24 12.82 3.29
N ALA A 63 4.59 12.94 2.00
CA ALA A 63 5.67 12.15 1.42
C ALA A 63 6.99 12.37 2.13
N HIS A 64 7.30 13.62 2.54
CA HIS A 64 8.52 13.96 3.26
C HIS A 64 8.54 13.31 4.64
N SER A 65 7.51 13.56 5.45
CA SER A 65 7.43 13.01 6.81
C SER A 65 7.43 11.48 6.83
N LEU A 66 6.79 10.85 5.83
CA LEU A 66 6.81 9.40 5.70
C LEU A 66 8.18 8.89 5.26
N THR A 67 8.88 9.61 4.38
CA THR A 67 10.27 9.29 4.03
C THR A 67 11.16 9.32 5.26
N ASP A 68 11.10 10.40 6.05
CA ASP A 68 11.90 10.54 7.28
C ASP A 68 11.59 9.41 8.27
N TYR A 69 10.30 9.07 8.42
CA TYR A 69 9.87 7.95 9.26
C TYR A 69 10.46 6.62 8.79
N LEU A 70 10.33 6.30 7.49
CA LEU A 70 10.83 5.04 6.93
C LEU A 70 12.36 4.91 7.08
N GLN A 71 13.09 6.02 6.96
CA GLN A 71 14.53 6.07 7.20
C GLN A 71 14.86 5.84 8.68
N LEU A 72 14.11 6.50 9.57
CA LEU A 72 14.31 6.40 11.03
C LEU A 72 14.13 4.97 11.55
N VAL A 73 13.08 4.29 11.06
CA VAL A 73 12.78 2.90 11.49
C VAL A 73 13.48 1.84 10.64
N GLN A 74 14.32 2.24 9.70
CA GLN A 74 15.03 1.34 8.78
C GLN A 74 14.09 0.37 8.03
N ALA A 75 12.93 0.88 7.59
CA ALA A 75 11.88 0.07 7.00
C ALA A 75 12.27 -0.54 5.64
N HIS A 76 11.66 -1.68 5.33
CA HIS A 76 11.48 -2.16 3.97
C HIS A 76 10.07 -1.76 3.51
N ALA A 77 9.96 -0.84 2.58
CA ALA A 77 8.67 -0.28 2.20
C ALA A 77 8.61 0.20 0.75
N LEU A 78 7.41 0.17 0.20
CA LEU A 78 7.02 0.91 -1.00
C LEU A 78 6.19 2.12 -0.55
N LEU A 79 6.72 3.32 -0.72
CA LEU A 79 6.03 4.58 -0.49
C LEU A 79 5.46 5.11 -1.80
N MET A 80 4.16 5.44 -1.81
CA MET A 80 3.49 5.93 -3.00
C MET A 80 2.28 6.82 -2.67
N ARG A 81 1.80 7.58 -3.66
CA ARG A 81 0.49 8.19 -3.56
C ARG A 81 -0.58 7.12 -3.76
N GLY A 82 -1.46 6.97 -2.79
CA GLY A 82 -2.58 6.03 -2.85
C GLY A 82 -3.82 6.62 -3.56
N THR A 83 -4.72 5.73 -3.94
CA THR A 83 -6.01 6.09 -4.55
C THR A 83 -7.07 6.11 -3.46
N GLU A 84 -7.78 7.23 -3.32
CA GLU A 84 -8.83 7.41 -2.30
C GLU A 84 -8.38 7.07 -0.86
N GLY A 85 -7.06 7.15 -0.60
CA GLY A 85 -6.46 6.80 0.67
C GLY A 85 -6.10 5.32 0.84
N GLU A 86 -6.37 4.49 -0.16
CA GLU A 86 -6.00 3.08 -0.18
C GLU A 86 -4.58 2.86 -0.74
N PRO A 87 -3.86 1.82 -0.30
CA PRO A 87 -2.49 1.54 -0.73
C PRO A 87 -2.43 0.87 -2.11
N VAL A 88 -3.15 1.43 -3.07
CA VAL A 88 -3.28 0.93 -4.43
C VAL A 88 -2.97 2.04 -5.42
N ALA A 89 -2.25 1.72 -6.49
CA ALA A 89 -1.95 2.65 -7.57
C ALA A 89 -3.23 3.08 -8.31
N ASP A 90 -3.28 4.33 -8.73
CA ASP A 90 -4.39 4.82 -9.56
C ASP A 90 -4.42 4.04 -10.89
N ALA A 91 -5.54 3.39 -11.19
CA ALA A 91 -5.70 2.59 -12.40
C ALA A 91 -5.51 3.40 -13.70
N ARG A 92 -5.63 4.73 -13.62
CA ARG A 92 -5.50 5.64 -14.77
C ARG A 92 -4.07 6.06 -15.05
N ARG A 93 -3.16 5.96 -14.06
CA ARG A 93 -1.78 6.41 -14.19
C ARG A 93 -0.91 5.86 -13.06
N GLN A 94 0.26 5.32 -13.40
CA GLN A 94 1.23 4.92 -12.41
C GLN A 94 1.70 6.13 -11.59
N PRO A 95 1.54 6.12 -10.26
CA PRO A 95 2.16 7.13 -9.41
C PRO A 95 3.66 6.86 -9.28
N ARG A 96 4.38 7.80 -8.67
CA ARG A 96 5.76 7.54 -8.24
C ARG A 96 5.78 6.43 -7.21
N PHE A 97 6.71 5.48 -7.38
CA PHE A 97 7.04 4.43 -6.43
C PHE A 97 8.43 4.70 -5.85
N ASP A 98 8.51 4.98 -4.55
CA ASP A 98 9.77 5.08 -3.83
C ASP A 98 9.96 3.83 -2.97
N VAL A 99 10.90 2.97 -3.35
CA VAL A 99 11.23 1.74 -2.62
C VAL A 99 12.33 2.03 -1.61
N PHE A 100 12.10 1.62 -0.38
CA PHE A 100 13.07 1.68 0.72
C PHE A 100 13.46 0.27 1.13
N LEU A 101 14.75 0.01 1.26
CA LEU A 101 15.31 -1.20 1.83
C LEU A 101 16.27 -0.79 2.98
N ASN A 102 16.04 -1.32 4.17
CA ASN A 102 16.75 -0.89 5.39
C ASN A 102 16.73 0.65 5.57
N GLY A 103 15.59 1.27 5.33
CA GLY A 103 15.43 2.72 5.42
C GLY A 103 16.11 3.53 4.31
N GLN A 104 16.84 2.91 3.41
CA GLN A 104 17.52 3.60 2.31
C GLN A 104 16.70 3.51 1.02
N ARG A 105 16.51 4.64 0.34
CA ARG A 105 15.82 4.66 -0.94
C ARG A 105 16.63 3.91 -1.99
N HIS A 106 16.05 2.86 -2.57
CA HIS A 106 16.68 2.02 -3.58
C HIS A 106 16.35 2.55 -4.99
N ALA A 107 17.31 3.24 -5.62
CA ALA A 107 17.08 3.91 -6.91
C ALA A 107 16.69 2.92 -8.04
N GLY A 108 17.29 1.73 -8.07
CA GLY A 108 17.04 0.73 -9.12
C GLY A 108 15.67 0.05 -9.03
N LEU A 109 15.00 0.07 -7.87
CA LEU A 109 13.65 -0.47 -7.68
C LEU A 109 12.58 0.63 -7.70
N SER A 110 12.98 1.88 -7.40
CA SER A 110 12.06 3.02 -7.43
C SER A 110 11.70 3.38 -8.87
N ARG A 111 10.45 3.77 -9.10
CA ARG A 111 9.93 4.12 -10.43
C ARG A 111 9.44 5.56 -10.44
N ALA A 112 9.77 6.30 -11.47
CA ALA A 112 9.21 7.63 -11.72
C ALA A 112 7.70 7.51 -12.00
N PRO A 113 6.91 8.58 -11.74
CA PRO A 113 5.52 8.59 -12.17
C PRO A 113 5.45 8.60 -13.70
N GLU A 114 4.43 7.94 -14.24
CA GLU A 114 4.12 8.09 -15.66
C GLU A 114 3.58 9.49 -15.95
N GLU A 115 3.96 10.03 -17.11
CA GLU A 115 3.42 11.31 -17.59
C GLU A 115 2.10 11.10 -18.32
N GLY A 116 1.26 12.13 -18.29
CA GLY A 116 -0.04 12.12 -18.96
C GLY A 116 -1.14 11.42 -18.15
N VAL A 117 -2.29 11.30 -18.80
CA VAL A 117 -3.47 10.58 -18.30
C VAL A 117 -3.92 9.65 -19.41
N LEU A 118 -4.35 8.44 -19.08
CA LEU A 118 -4.90 7.53 -20.07
C LEU A 118 -6.08 8.18 -20.80
N VAL A 119 -6.06 8.06 -22.12
CA VAL A 119 -7.17 8.54 -22.99
C VAL A 119 -8.42 7.70 -22.78
N GLU A 120 -8.21 6.39 -22.58
CA GLU A 120 -9.29 5.45 -22.23
C GLU A 120 -9.11 4.99 -20.79
N LEU A 121 -10.18 5.09 -20.01
CA LEU A 121 -10.17 4.58 -18.64
C LEU A 121 -10.15 3.05 -18.65
N PRO A 122 -9.44 2.42 -17.72
CA PRO A 122 -9.53 0.97 -17.54
C PRO A 122 -10.97 0.54 -17.31
N ASN A 123 -11.33 -0.62 -17.83
CA ASN A 123 -12.66 -1.21 -17.60
C ASN A 123 -12.76 -1.72 -16.15
N LEU A 124 -13.02 -0.80 -15.24
CA LEU A 124 -13.22 -1.06 -13.82
C LEU A 124 -14.69 -1.45 -13.56
N PRO A 125 -14.99 -2.14 -12.46
CA PRO A 125 -16.36 -2.52 -12.14
C PRO A 125 -17.22 -1.30 -11.81
N ASP A 126 -18.47 -1.35 -12.21
CA ASP A 126 -19.47 -0.36 -11.83
C ASP A 126 -19.94 -0.64 -10.39
N GLY A 127 -19.51 0.20 -9.45
CA GLY A 127 -19.92 0.13 -8.05
C GLY A 127 -18.79 -0.13 -7.06
N HIS A 128 -19.08 0.12 -5.78
CA HIS A 128 -18.10 0.10 -4.68
C HIS A 128 -18.36 -1.02 -3.67
N GLY A 129 -19.31 -1.91 -3.94
CA GLY A 129 -19.66 -3.01 -3.06
C GLY A 129 -18.59 -4.09 -3.02
N ALA A 130 -18.34 -4.68 -1.84
CA ALA A 130 -17.34 -5.74 -1.66
C ALA A 130 -17.54 -6.93 -2.61
N ALA A 131 -18.79 -7.32 -2.86
CA ALA A 131 -19.11 -8.42 -3.77
C ALA A 131 -18.73 -8.10 -5.23
N VAL A 132 -18.98 -6.86 -5.67
CA VAL A 132 -18.63 -6.41 -7.04
C VAL A 132 -17.12 -6.37 -7.21
N THR A 133 -16.40 -5.85 -6.22
CA THR A 133 -14.93 -5.82 -6.21
C THR A 133 -14.35 -7.22 -6.20
N ALA A 134 -14.87 -8.11 -5.37
CA ALA A 134 -14.41 -9.50 -5.29
C ALA A 134 -14.63 -10.25 -6.62
N ALA A 135 -15.78 -10.05 -7.28
CA ALA A 135 -16.05 -10.64 -8.60
C ALA A 135 -15.03 -10.13 -9.64
N TYR A 136 -14.78 -8.82 -9.68
CA TYR A 136 -13.78 -8.24 -10.58
C TYR A 136 -12.37 -8.81 -10.33
N LEU A 137 -11.93 -8.88 -9.07
CA LEU A 137 -10.63 -9.46 -8.72
C LEU A 137 -10.53 -10.93 -9.16
N ASN A 138 -11.58 -11.72 -8.98
CA ASN A 138 -11.61 -13.10 -9.45
C ASN A 138 -11.50 -13.19 -10.97
N ASP A 139 -12.15 -12.30 -11.72
CA ASP A 139 -12.05 -12.25 -13.18
C ASP A 139 -10.64 -11.89 -13.64
N VAL A 140 -9.97 -10.92 -12.97
CA VAL A 140 -8.57 -10.58 -13.24
C VAL A 140 -7.66 -11.78 -12.94
N MET A 141 -7.84 -12.43 -11.78
CA MET A 141 -7.02 -13.61 -11.40
C MET A 141 -7.18 -14.80 -12.33
N ARG A 142 -8.33 -14.92 -12.99
CA ARG A 142 -8.59 -15.94 -14.02
C ARG A 142 -8.12 -15.53 -15.41
N GLY A 143 -7.66 -14.29 -15.59
CA GLY A 143 -7.27 -13.74 -16.89
C GLY A 143 -8.42 -13.38 -17.81
N SER A 144 -9.65 -13.36 -17.32
CA SER A 144 -10.84 -12.95 -18.09
C SER A 144 -11.02 -11.44 -18.18
N LYS A 145 -10.33 -10.71 -17.30
CA LYS A 145 -10.23 -9.23 -17.36
C LYS A 145 -8.77 -8.80 -17.23
N PRO A 146 -8.35 -7.72 -17.92
CA PRO A 146 -7.01 -7.20 -17.80
C PRO A 146 -6.80 -6.55 -16.43
N LEU A 147 -5.61 -6.74 -15.85
CA LEU A 147 -5.16 -5.96 -14.70
C LEU A 147 -4.73 -4.58 -15.19
N PRO A 148 -5.17 -3.45 -14.58
CA PRO A 148 -4.68 -2.13 -14.93
C PRO A 148 -3.15 -2.05 -14.85
N ALA A 149 -2.50 -1.45 -15.85
CA ALA A 149 -1.04 -1.45 -15.99
C ALA A 149 -0.32 -0.87 -14.77
N SER A 150 -0.84 0.20 -14.17
CA SER A 150 -0.28 0.82 -12.97
C SER A 150 -0.34 -0.10 -11.73
N ILE A 151 -1.39 -0.91 -11.61
CA ILE A 151 -1.54 -1.89 -10.52
C ILE A 151 -0.61 -3.08 -10.76
N ALA A 152 -0.47 -3.54 -12.02
CA ALA A 152 0.51 -4.54 -12.39
C ALA A 152 1.93 -4.06 -12.05
N ALA A 153 2.28 -2.82 -12.43
CA ALA A 153 3.57 -2.21 -12.11
C ALA A 153 3.83 -2.11 -10.60
N GLN A 154 2.80 -1.85 -9.79
CA GLN A 154 2.92 -1.88 -8.33
C GLN A 154 3.22 -3.30 -7.83
N ALA A 155 2.51 -4.30 -8.32
CA ALA A 155 2.71 -5.69 -7.93
C ALA A 155 4.12 -6.17 -8.31
N ASP A 156 4.58 -5.88 -9.53
CA ASP A 156 5.94 -6.20 -9.99
C ASP A 156 6.99 -5.54 -9.11
N CYS A 157 6.83 -4.26 -8.80
CA CYS A 157 7.74 -3.52 -7.93
C CYS A 157 7.84 -4.15 -6.53
N LEU A 158 6.73 -4.63 -5.97
CA LEU A 158 6.72 -5.33 -4.68
C LEU A 158 7.42 -6.69 -4.75
N VAL A 159 7.18 -7.45 -5.81
CA VAL A 159 7.84 -8.76 -6.04
C VAL A 159 9.34 -8.58 -6.22
N GLU A 160 9.78 -7.62 -7.03
CA GLU A 160 11.20 -7.27 -7.22
C GLU A 160 11.85 -6.86 -5.90
N SER A 161 11.15 -6.05 -5.10
CA SER A 161 11.64 -5.62 -3.77
C SER A 161 11.80 -6.81 -2.83
N LEU A 162 10.81 -7.72 -2.76
CA LEU A 162 10.89 -8.93 -1.95
C LEU A 162 12.01 -9.86 -2.38
N ASN A 163 12.27 -9.97 -3.69
CA ASN A 163 13.34 -10.81 -4.23
C ASN A 163 14.73 -10.21 -3.96
N THR A 164 14.82 -8.87 -3.86
CA THR A 164 16.08 -8.16 -3.57
C THR A 164 16.46 -8.27 -2.08
N LEU A 165 15.48 -8.45 -1.18
CA LEU A 165 15.78 -8.73 0.22
C LEU A 165 16.50 -10.08 0.31
N ALA A 166 17.73 -10.08 0.86
CA ALA A 166 18.47 -11.30 1.06
C ALA A 166 17.59 -12.33 1.80
N ALA A 167 17.68 -13.59 1.38
CA ALA A 167 17.13 -14.66 2.19
C ALA A 167 17.84 -14.65 3.57
N PRO A 168 17.12 -14.85 4.65
CA PRO A 168 17.70 -14.87 6.00
C PRO A 168 18.73 -15.98 6.16
#